data_6d3c9dd6d99c3208cc4c2784475d2abb
#
_entry.id   6d3c9dd6d99c3208cc4c2784475d2abb
#
_cell.length_a   1.000
_cell.length_b   1.000
_cell.length_c   1.000
_cell.angle_alpha   90.00
_cell.angle_beta   90.00
_cell.angle_gamma   90.00
#
_symmetry.space_group_name_H-M   'P 1'
#
loop_
_entity.id
_entity.type
_entity.pdbx_description
1 polymer ?
#
loop_
_entity_poly.entity_id
_entity_poly.type
_entity_poly.pdbx_seq_one_letter_code
_entity_poly.pdbx_strand_id
1 'polypeptide(L)'
;MSDSAPTDTLRSTRRALHQAAEHVLSAALKRATGQFSLRPGPGGLRTPPLPDGRVLALIEGDIAVIDAEGVRRAPLTTVRTAADFAGTEPGFPWTKHPPGTVYVPDALLDLDVGAARLLADWFTLGDLALRALAATLSPGEELTPQVFPEHLDLAITMAEVNYGVSPGDDAIPAPYLYVGPFGGRPTGNEAFWNASFGAFTTIDDVPTAADALVFFLEGHHRLARP
;
A
#
# COMPACT_ATOMS: atom_id res chain seq x y z
N MET A 1 -24.84 13.17 -15.74
CA MET A 1 -24.09 14.13 -14.89
C MET A 1 -23.02 13.33 -14.18
N SER A 2 -21.82 13.74 -14.36
CA SER A 2 -20.55 12.98 -14.31
C SER A 2 -20.21 12.39 -12.94
N ASP A 3 -20.02 11.08 -12.88
CA ASP A 3 -19.48 10.29 -11.73
C ASP A 3 -17.94 10.49 -11.55
N SER A 4 -17.39 11.55 -12.15
CA SER A 4 -15.95 11.80 -12.17
C SER A 4 -15.39 12.40 -10.88
N ALA A 5 -16.19 13.06 -10.07
CA ALA A 5 -15.73 13.73 -8.85
C ALA A 5 -15.21 12.75 -7.76
N PRO A 6 -15.89 11.63 -7.43
CA PRO A 6 -15.37 10.67 -6.45
C PRO A 6 -14.05 10.02 -6.89
N THR A 7 -13.92 9.68 -8.17
CA THR A 7 -12.73 9.03 -8.74
C THR A 7 -11.52 9.98 -8.76
N ASP A 8 -11.72 11.24 -9.09
CA ASP A 8 -10.63 12.23 -9.11
C ASP A 8 -10.15 12.55 -7.69
N THR A 9 -11.07 12.66 -6.71
CA THR A 9 -10.73 12.84 -5.29
C THR A 9 -9.92 11.66 -4.74
N LEU A 10 -10.30 10.43 -5.07
CA LEU A 10 -9.57 9.24 -4.67
C LEU A 10 -8.16 9.21 -5.31
N ARG A 11 -8.07 9.57 -6.60
CA ARG A 11 -6.80 9.64 -7.32
C ARG A 11 -5.86 10.68 -6.74
N SER A 12 -6.33 11.90 -6.46
CA SER A 12 -5.49 12.95 -5.88
C SER A 12 -5.03 12.58 -4.47
N THR A 13 -5.91 12.04 -3.64
CA THR A 13 -5.60 11.56 -2.29
C THR A 13 -4.59 10.43 -2.32
N ARG A 14 -4.76 9.42 -3.19
CA ARG A 14 -3.80 8.33 -3.38
C ARG A 14 -2.41 8.87 -3.73
N ARG A 15 -2.32 9.83 -4.68
CA ARG A 15 -1.05 10.45 -5.06
C ARG A 15 -0.40 11.21 -3.89
N ALA A 16 -1.19 11.93 -3.11
CA ALA A 16 -0.72 12.62 -1.91
C ALA A 16 -0.15 11.66 -0.87
N LEU A 17 -0.88 10.59 -0.56
CA LEU A 17 -0.43 9.55 0.36
C LEU A 17 0.81 8.82 -0.15
N HIS A 18 0.88 8.55 -1.46
CA HIS A 18 2.04 7.90 -2.09
C HIS A 18 3.30 8.76 -1.95
N GLN A 19 3.22 10.07 -2.25
CA GLN A 19 4.37 10.96 -2.08
C GLN A 19 4.85 11.02 -0.63
N ALA A 20 3.94 11.08 0.34
CA ALA A 20 4.31 11.11 1.76
C ALA A 20 4.87 9.74 2.23
N ALA A 21 4.27 8.64 1.81
CA ALA A 21 4.75 7.29 2.12
C ALA A 21 6.16 7.06 1.58
N GLU A 22 6.41 7.42 0.31
CA GLU A 22 7.71 7.25 -0.34
C GLU A 22 8.76 8.23 0.20
N HIS A 23 8.46 9.53 0.17
CA HIS A 23 9.46 10.57 0.39
C HIS A 23 9.60 11.03 1.85
N VAL A 24 8.74 10.59 2.76
CA VAL A 24 8.87 10.87 4.20
C VAL A 24 9.07 9.57 4.97
N LEU A 25 8.09 8.66 4.98
CA LEU A 25 8.13 7.46 5.81
C LEU A 25 9.23 6.49 5.38
N SER A 26 9.17 6.02 4.13
CA SER A 26 10.14 5.07 3.58
C SER A 26 11.53 5.68 3.46
N ALA A 27 11.62 6.99 3.15
CA ALA A 27 12.87 7.71 3.11
C ALA A 27 13.57 7.72 4.48
N ALA A 28 12.84 8.01 5.56
CA ALA A 28 13.35 7.98 6.93
C ALA A 28 13.80 6.57 7.32
N LEU A 29 12.97 5.56 7.05
CA LEU A 29 13.28 4.16 7.33
C LEU A 29 14.54 3.71 6.57
N LYS A 30 14.64 4.05 5.28
CA LYS A 30 15.79 3.69 4.43
C LYS A 30 17.09 4.29 4.94
N ARG A 31 17.09 5.57 5.32
CA ARG A 31 18.28 6.22 5.90
C ARG A 31 18.69 5.62 7.23
N ALA A 32 17.70 5.29 8.07
CA ALA A 32 17.96 4.81 9.44
C ALA A 32 18.39 3.32 9.49
N THR A 33 17.86 2.48 8.59
CA THR A 33 17.98 1.01 8.71
C THR A 33 18.45 0.30 7.45
N GLY A 34 18.42 0.96 6.29
CA GLY A 34 18.58 0.32 4.99
C GLY A 34 17.33 -0.37 4.46
N GLN A 35 16.29 -0.59 5.28
CA GLN A 35 14.98 -1.10 4.87
C GLN A 35 14.10 0.04 4.38
N PHE A 36 13.02 -0.26 3.64
CA PHE A 36 12.13 0.77 3.09
C PHE A 36 10.65 0.39 3.06
N SER A 37 10.31 -0.88 3.26
CA SER A 37 8.93 -1.35 3.21
C SER A 37 8.16 -0.91 4.44
N LEU A 38 6.98 -0.35 4.22
CA LEU A 38 6.08 0.09 5.27
C LEU A 38 5.15 -1.05 5.72
N ARG A 39 4.29 -0.74 6.69
CA ARG A 39 3.27 -1.64 7.22
C ARG A 39 1.93 -0.92 7.24
N PRO A 40 0.81 -1.62 7.05
CA PRO A 40 -0.48 -1.10 7.45
C PRO A 40 -0.50 -0.80 8.95
N GLY A 41 -1.32 0.13 9.34
CA GLY A 41 -1.52 0.51 10.74
C GLY A 41 -2.88 1.17 10.93
N PRO A 42 -3.28 1.42 12.18
CA PRO A 42 -4.55 2.08 12.46
C PRO A 42 -4.67 3.41 11.69
N GLY A 43 -5.70 3.51 10.85
CA GLY A 43 -5.99 4.71 10.06
C GLY A 43 -5.06 4.97 8.88
N GLY A 44 -4.18 4.01 8.48
CA GLY A 44 -3.32 4.15 7.30
C GLY A 44 -2.04 3.33 7.29
N LEU A 45 -0.90 3.98 7.09
CA LEU A 45 0.41 3.35 6.90
C LEU A 45 1.41 3.80 7.95
N ARG A 46 2.38 2.95 8.26
CA ARG A 46 3.45 3.28 9.23
C ARG A 46 4.78 2.62 8.89
N THR A 47 5.85 3.18 9.41
CA THR A 47 7.15 2.49 9.45
C THR A 47 7.13 1.34 10.47
N PRO A 48 7.99 0.32 10.33
CA PRO A 48 8.51 -0.38 11.50
C PRO A 48 9.14 0.61 12.50
N PRO A 49 9.34 0.24 13.78
CA PRO A 49 10.07 1.09 14.72
C PRO A 49 11.45 1.49 14.17
N LEU A 50 11.76 2.77 14.20
CA LEU A 50 13.07 3.30 13.88
C LEU A 50 14.07 2.97 15.02
N PRO A 51 15.39 3.06 14.80
CA PRO A 51 16.39 2.76 15.84
C PRO A 51 16.27 3.63 17.12
N ASP A 52 15.69 4.81 17.01
CA ASP A 52 15.40 5.70 18.14
C ASP A 52 14.06 5.40 18.84
N GLY A 53 13.36 4.34 18.44
CA GLY A 53 12.08 3.89 18.99
C GLY A 53 10.86 4.58 18.39
N ARG A 54 11.03 5.63 17.57
CA ARG A 54 9.90 6.31 16.93
C ARG A 54 9.29 5.45 15.83
N VAL A 55 7.99 5.62 15.61
CA VAL A 55 7.25 5.14 14.44
C VAL A 55 6.67 6.35 13.73
N LEU A 56 6.95 6.50 12.45
CA LEU A 56 6.32 7.50 11.60
C LEU A 56 5.09 6.88 10.94
N ALA A 57 3.99 7.62 10.87
CA ALA A 57 2.75 7.11 10.31
C ALA A 57 2.00 8.16 9.49
N LEU A 58 1.19 7.68 8.53
CA LEU A 58 0.11 8.44 7.90
C LEU A 58 -1.19 7.93 8.51
N ILE A 59 -1.95 8.80 9.15
CA ILE A 59 -3.18 8.44 9.85
C ILE A 59 -4.30 9.36 9.41
N GLU A 60 -5.25 8.85 8.65
CA GLU A 60 -6.43 9.58 8.17
C GLU A 60 -6.11 10.92 7.47
N GLY A 61 -4.96 10.97 6.79
CA GLY A 61 -4.52 12.17 6.09
C GLY A 61 -3.60 13.10 6.89
N ASP A 62 -3.24 12.74 8.11
CA ASP A 62 -2.21 13.42 8.89
C ASP A 62 -0.87 12.68 8.83
N ILE A 63 0.23 13.42 8.97
CA ILE A 63 1.51 12.86 9.40
C ILE A 63 1.52 12.71 10.90
N ALA A 64 2.00 11.55 11.40
CA ALA A 64 2.08 11.27 12.83
C ALA A 64 3.47 10.78 13.23
N VAL A 65 3.87 11.13 14.44
CA VAL A 65 5.04 10.59 15.15
C VAL A 65 4.53 9.92 16.43
N ILE A 66 4.85 8.64 16.56
CA ILE A 66 4.48 7.79 17.70
C ILE A 66 5.76 7.43 18.43
N ASP A 67 5.84 7.75 19.71
CA ASP A 67 6.99 7.50 20.57
C ASP A 67 6.55 7.19 22.01
N ALA A 68 7.49 7.14 22.96
CA ALA A 68 7.21 6.86 24.38
C ALA A 68 6.35 7.96 25.04
N GLU A 69 6.33 9.18 24.49
CA GLU A 69 5.54 10.31 24.98
C GLU A 69 4.11 10.29 24.46
N GLY A 70 3.82 9.48 23.45
CA GLY A 70 2.49 9.30 22.86
C GLY A 70 2.44 9.53 21.36
N VAL A 71 1.30 10.04 20.88
CA VAL A 71 1.05 10.28 19.45
C VAL A 71 0.92 11.78 19.20
N ARG A 72 1.79 12.32 18.35
CA ARG A 72 1.70 13.69 17.83
C ARG A 72 1.27 13.64 16.36
N ARG A 73 0.38 14.52 15.95
CA ARG A 73 -0.15 14.57 14.57
C ARG A 73 -0.11 16.00 14.03
N ALA A 74 0.05 16.13 12.72
CA ALA A 74 -0.09 17.39 11.98
C ALA A 74 -0.72 17.11 10.60
N PRO A 75 -1.49 18.05 10.04
CA PRO A 75 -2.06 17.90 8.71
C PRO A 75 -0.99 17.65 7.65
N LEU A 76 -1.24 16.72 6.75
CA LEU A 76 -0.37 16.43 5.60
C LEU A 76 -0.61 17.49 4.52
N THR A 77 0.25 18.52 4.45
CA THR A 77 0.09 19.63 3.51
C THR A 77 1.11 19.64 2.39
N THR A 78 2.39 19.41 2.68
CA THR A 78 3.45 19.21 1.70
C THR A 78 4.40 18.11 2.20
N VAL A 79 5.20 17.53 1.31
CA VAL A 79 6.23 16.56 1.69
C VAL A 79 7.25 17.18 2.64
N ARG A 80 7.63 18.46 2.40
CA ARG A 80 8.58 19.18 3.26
C ARG A 80 8.04 19.36 4.68
N THR A 81 6.85 19.92 4.82
CA THR A 81 6.27 20.16 6.16
C THR A 81 6.05 18.86 6.93
N ALA A 82 5.68 17.77 6.23
CA ALA A 82 5.56 16.46 6.85
C ALA A 82 6.91 15.91 7.33
N ALA A 83 7.97 16.08 6.55
CA ALA A 83 9.32 15.65 6.93
C ALA A 83 9.88 16.50 8.09
N ASP A 84 9.67 17.81 8.08
CA ASP A 84 10.07 18.72 9.15
C ASP A 84 9.37 18.34 10.47
N PHE A 85 8.06 18.09 10.42
CA PHE A 85 7.29 17.62 11.59
C PHE A 85 7.78 16.27 12.11
N ALA A 86 8.10 15.34 11.22
CA ALA A 86 8.64 14.02 11.56
C ALA A 86 10.11 14.05 12.01
N GLY A 87 10.80 15.20 11.88
CA GLY A 87 12.21 15.32 12.19
C GLY A 87 13.09 14.44 11.29
N THR A 88 12.80 14.42 9.98
CA THR A 88 13.53 13.62 8.99
C THR A 88 13.83 14.44 7.72
N GLU A 89 14.76 13.96 6.92
CA GLU A 89 15.06 14.53 5.61
C GLU A 89 14.11 13.97 4.55
N PRO A 90 13.41 14.81 3.76
CA PRO A 90 12.52 14.36 2.71
C PRO A 90 13.27 13.85 1.47
N GLY A 91 12.58 13.07 0.66
CA GLY A 91 13.10 12.52 -0.59
C GLY A 91 13.70 11.12 -0.42
N PHE A 92 13.14 10.14 -1.13
CA PHE A 92 13.64 8.76 -1.05
C PHE A 92 14.96 8.62 -1.82
N PRO A 93 16.00 8.04 -1.22
CA PRO A 93 17.32 7.88 -1.85
C PRO A 93 17.36 6.67 -2.80
N TRP A 94 16.61 6.71 -3.90
CA TRP A 94 16.64 5.65 -4.92
C TRP A 94 18.01 5.54 -5.58
N THR A 95 18.53 4.31 -5.69
CA THR A 95 19.81 4.02 -6.34
C THR A 95 19.69 2.99 -7.45
N LYS A 96 18.66 2.16 -7.45
CA LYS A 96 18.52 1.03 -8.39
C LYS A 96 17.20 1.05 -9.17
N HIS A 97 16.17 1.67 -8.63
CA HIS A 97 14.84 1.74 -9.23
C HIS A 97 14.42 3.19 -9.38
N PRO A 98 13.64 3.54 -10.40
CA PRO A 98 13.05 4.87 -10.49
C PRO A 98 12.07 5.06 -9.31
N PRO A 99 11.88 6.30 -8.84
CA PRO A 99 10.87 6.61 -7.84
C PRO A 99 9.47 6.28 -8.38
N GLY A 100 8.57 5.85 -7.48
CA GLY A 100 7.16 5.66 -7.81
C GLY A 100 6.43 6.98 -8.05
N THR A 101 6.90 8.06 -7.41
CA THR A 101 6.35 9.40 -7.54
C THR A 101 7.43 10.43 -7.86
N VAL A 102 7.00 11.54 -8.50
CA VAL A 102 7.89 12.68 -8.73
C VAL A 102 8.08 13.43 -7.41
N TYR A 103 9.33 13.62 -6.97
CA TYR A 103 9.65 14.36 -5.76
C TYR A 103 9.50 15.86 -5.97
N VAL A 104 8.44 16.45 -5.41
CA VAL A 104 8.17 17.89 -5.41
C VAL A 104 7.85 18.32 -3.97
N PRO A 105 8.88 18.64 -3.15
CA PRO A 105 8.74 18.76 -1.69
C PRO A 105 7.79 19.87 -1.24
N ASP A 106 7.64 20.94 -1.99
CA ASP A 106 6.86 22.13 -1.62
C ASP A 106 5.49 22.19 -2.32
N ALA A 107 5.16 21.21 -3.18
CA ALA A 107 3.84 21.14 -3.80
C ALA A 107 2.78 20.78 -2.75
N LEU A 108 1.63 21.46 -2.83
CA LEU A 108 0.49 21.13 -2.00
C LEU A 108 -0.01 19.72 -2.35
N LEU A 109 -0.25 18.93 -1.31
CA LEU A 109 -0.82 17.61 -1.40
C LEU A 109 -2.35 17.73 -1.34
N ASP A 110 -3.01 17.39 -2.44
CA ASP A 110 -4.46 17.41 -2.55
C ASP A 110 -5.03 16.12 -1.93
N LEU A 111 -5.50 16.22 -0.69
CA LEU A 111 -5.91 15.11 0.13
C LEU A 111 -7.33 15.32 0.69
N ASP A 112 -8.19 14.34 0.50
CA ASP A 112 -9.50 14.22 1.11
C ASP A 112 -9.47 13.19 2.24
N VAL A 113 -9.99 13.56 3.43
CA VAL A 113 -9.96 12.69 4.61
C VAL A 113 -10.84 11.45 4.45
N GLY A 114 -11.97 11.57 3.74
CA GLY A 114 -12.86 10.44 3.47
C GLY A 114 -12.19 9.41 2.55
N ALA A 115 -11.54 9.87 1.49
CA ALA A 115 -10.77 9.02 0.60
C ALA A 115 -9.54 8.39 1.30
N ALA A 116 -8.87 9.13 2.19
CA ALA A 116 -7.75 8.60 2.97
C ALA A 116 -8.21 7.48 3.92
N ARG A 117 -9.37 7.64 4.58
CA ARG A 117 -9.98 6.59 5.41
C ARG A 117 -10.36 5.36 4.60
N LEU A 118 -11.01 5.54 3.45
CA LEU A 118 -11.33 4.43 2.55
C LEU A 118 -10.08 3.61 2.18
N LEU A 119 -8.98 4.26 1.82
CA LEU A 119 -7.73 3.59 1.49
C LEU A 119 -7.10 2.90 2.72
N ALA A 120 -7.19 3.50 3.92
CA ALA A 120 -6.72 2.90 5.16
C ALA A 120 -7.51 1.62 5.51
N ASP A 121 -8.84 1.67 5.37
CA ASP A 121 -9.72 0.51 5.59
C ASP A 121 -9.44 -0.59 4.56
N TRP A 122 -9.19 -0.22 3.30
CA TRP A 122 -8.80 -1.14 2.24
C TRP A 122 -7.48 -1.86 2.53
N PHE A 123 -6.45 -1.15 2.97
CA PHE A 123 -5.19 -1.76 3.40
C PHE A 123 -5.35 -2.65 4.65
N THR A 124 -6.23 -2.26 5.58
CA THR A 124 -6.53 -3.07 6.76
C THR A 124 -7.23 -4.38 6.39
N LEU A 125 -8.23 -4.31 5.50
CA LEU A 125 -8.91 -5.48 4.94
C LEU A 125 -7.92 -6.41 4.24
N GLY A 126 -7.05 -5.82 3.41
CA GLY A 126 -6.03 -6.56 2.68
C GLY A 126 -4.98 -7.21 3.57
N ASP A 127 -4.51 -6.53 4.62
CA ASP A 127 -3.55 -7.11 5.57
C ASP A 127 -4.13 -8.34 6.28
N LEU A 128 -5.39 -8.26 6.71
CA LEU A 128 -6.09 -9.40 7.32
C LEU A 128 -6.18 -10.59 6.35
N ALA A 129 -6.57 -10.35 5.10
CA ALA A 129 -6.70 -11.38 4.09
C ALA A 129 -5.34 -12.02 3.72
N LEU A 130 -4.28 -11.20 3.53
CA LEU A 130 -2.96 -11.69 3.19
C LEU A 130 -2.31 -12.48 4.33
N ARG A 131 -2.52 -12.08 5.59
CA ARG A 131 -2.09 -12.87 6.76
C ARG A 131 -2.82 -14.21 6.85
N ALA A 132 -4.12 -14.22 6.61
CA ALA A 132 -4.91 -15.46 6.58
C ALA A 132 -4.45 -16.38 5.44
N LEU A 133 -4.16 -15.82 4.26
CA LEU A 133 -3.60 -16.56 3.13
C LEU A 133 -2.25 -17.19 3.50
N ALA A 134 -1.32 -16.41 4.07
CA ALA A 134 -0.01 -16.90 4.50
C ALA A 134 -0.14 -18.04 5.51
N ALA A 135 -0.98 -17.88 6.53
CA ALA A 135 -1.23 -18.91 7.52
C ALA A 135 -1.83 -20.21 6.93
N THR A 136 -2.60 -20.08 5.84
CA THR A 136 -3.23 -21.22 5.16
C THR A 136 -2.24 -21.96 4.26
N LEU A 137 -1.44 -21.22 3.48
CA LEU A 137 -0.58 -21.81 2.44
C LEU A 137 0.85 -22.14 2.93
N SER A 138 1.33 -21.44 3.94
CA SER A 138 2.68 -21.61 4.50
C SER A 138 2.63 -21.70 6.03
N PRO A 139 1.94 -22.72 6.60
CA PRO A 139 1.80 -22.83 8.04
C PRO A 139 3.19 -23.01 8.70
N GLY A 140 3.49 -22.12 9.65
CA GLY A 140 4.79 -22.12 10.35
C GLY A 140 5.82 -21.16 9.79
N GLU A 141 5.56 -20.49 8.66
CA GLU A 141 6.37 -19.39 8.16
C GLU A 141 5.81 -18.05 8.62
N GLU A 142 6.67 -17.16 9.10
CA GLU A 142 6.28 -15.81 9.52
C GLU A 142 6.31 -14.84 8.34
N LEU A 143 5.37 -15.00 7.42
CA LEU A 143 5.20 -14.11 6.28
C LEU A 143 4.39 -12.87 6.68
N THR A 144 5.00 -11.71 6.61
CA THR A 144 4.37 -10.43 6.97
C THR A 144 4.11 -9.60 5.72
N PRO A 145 2.86 -9.19 5.44
CA PRO A 145 2.56 -8.28 4.35
C PRO A 145 3.34 -6.98 4.47
N GLN A 146 3.82 -6.46 3.34
CA GLN A 146 4.64 -5.26 3.26
C GLN A 146 4.06 -4.28 2.26
N VAL A 147 4.07 -2.98 2.59
CA VAL A 147 3.75 -1.93 1.65
C VAL A 147 5.01 -1.49 0.94
N PHE A 148 5.03 -1.63 -0.37
CA PHE A 148 6.14 -1.24 -1.22
C PHE A 148 5.96 0.21 -1.68
N PRO A 149 6.90 1.12 -1.32
CA PRO A 149 6.72 2.55 -1.54
C PRO A 149 6.71 2.95 -3.02
N GLU A 150 7.37 2.17 -3.90
CA GLU A 150 7.41 2.43 -5.34
C GLU A 150 6.07 2.27 -6.06
N HIS A 151 5.15 1.49 -5.48
CA HIS A 151 3.81 1.23 -6.03
C HIS A 151 2.69 1.61 -5.08
N LEU A 152 3.01 1.87 -3.82
CA LEU A 152 2.06 2.03 -2.71
C LEU A 152 1.11 0.83 -2.59
N ASP A 153 1.54 -0.35 -2.92
CA ASP A 153 0.78 -1.58 -2.77
C ASP A 153 1.23 -2.42 -1.58
N LEU A 154 0.29 -3.09 -0.94
CA LEU A 154 0.52 -4.05 0.13
C LEU A 154 0.57 -5.45 -0.47
N ALA A 155 1.64 -6.21 -0.26
CA ALA A 155 1.76 -7.54 -0.84
C ALA A 155 2.55 -8.52 0.02
N ILE A 156 2.35 -9.81 -0.30
CA ILE A 156 3.24 -10.92 0.05
C ILE A 156 3.61 -11.68 -1.22
N THR A 157 4.81 -12.26 -1.23
CA THR A 157 5.26 -13.15 -2.31
C THR A 157 5.38 -14.56 -1.77
N MET A 158 4.74 -15.53 -2.42
CA MET A 158 4.84 -16.94 -2.12
C MET A 158 4.94 -17.75 -3.41
N ALA A 159 5.89 -18.69 -3.50
CA ALA A 159 6.08 -19.58 -4.64
C ALA A 159 6.06 -18.83 -6.00
N GLU A 160 6.81 -17.73 -6.12
CA GLU A 160 6.90 -16.89 -7.33
C GLU A 160 5.56 -16.24 -7.76
N VAL A 161 4.65 -16.04 -6.81
CA VAL A 161 3.38 -15.34 -7.01
C VAL A 161 3.28 -14.18 -6.04
N ASN A 162 2.99 -12.98 -6.55
CA ASN A 162 2.60 -11.84 -5.74
C ASN A 162 1.09 -11.87 -5.50
N TYR A 163 0.72 -11.80 -4.23
CA TYR A 163 -0.66 -11.56 -3.78
C TYR A 163 -0.69 -10.17 -3.17
N GLY A 164 -1.52 -9.30 -3.70
CA GLY A 164 -1.43 -7.91 -3.30
C GLY A 164 -2.75 -7.14 -3.31
N VAL A 165 -2.66 -5.96 -2.71
CA VAL A 165 -3.73 -5.00 -2.45
C VAL A 165 -3.25 -3.64 -2.91
N SER A 166 -3.80 -3.16 -4.02
CA SER A 166 -3.46 -1.86 -4.61
C SER A 166 -4.47 -0.80 -4.19
N PRO A 167 -4.04 0.44 -3.94
CA PRO A 167 -4.95 1.57 -3.76
C PRO A 167 -5.54 2.06 -5.09
N GLY A 168 -5.32 1.34 -6.19
CA GLY A 168 -5.58 1.73 -7.56
C GLY A 168 -4.35 2.38 -8.21
N ASP A 169 -4.40 2.50 -9.53
CA ASP A 169 -3.38 3.17 -10.35
C ASP A 169 -4.01 3.90 -11.53
N ASP A 170 -3.22 4.31 -12.53
CA ASP A 170 -3.75 5.02 -13.70
C ASP A 170 -4.43 4.07 -14.70
N ALA A 171 -4.12 2.76 -14.67
CA ALA A 171 -4.74 1.75 -15.52
C ALA A 171 -6.04 1.19 -14.89
N ILE A 172 -6.02 0.98 -13.56
CA ILE A 172 -7.16 0.52 -12.76
C ILE A 172 -7.40 1.55 -11.65
N PRO A 173 -8.23 2.57 -11.87
CA PRO A 173 -8.37 3.70 -10.93
C PRO A 173 -8.99 3.34 -9.58
N ALA A 174 -9.85 2.33 -9.53
CA ALA A 174 -10.43 1.82 -8.27
C ALA A 174 -9.40 1.00 -7.48
N PRO A 175 -9.45 0.98 -6.14
CA PRO A 175 -8.67 0.03 -5.35
C PRO A 175 -9.00 -1.42 -5.75
N TYR A 176 -7.97 -2.27 -5.80
CA TYR A 176 -8.12 -3.65 -6.26
C TYR A 176 -7.19 -4.63 -5.55
N LEU A 177 -7.60 -5.90 -5.52
CA LEU A 177 -6.75 -7.03 -5.18
C LEU A 177 -6.12 -7.60 -6.44
N TYR A 178 -4.95 -8.21 -6.33
CA TYR A 178 -4.34 -8.88 -7.47
C TYR A 178 -3.62 -10.19 -7.10
N VAL A 179 -3.56 -11.10 -8.08
CA VAL A 179 -2.71 -12.30 -8.09
C VAL A 179 -1.82 -12.21 -9.31
N GLY A 180 -0.52 -12.01 -9.09
CA GLY A 180 0.48 -11.77 -10.13
C GLY A 180 1.59 -12.81 -10.12
N PRO A 181 1.49 -13.90 -10.90
CA PRO A 181 2.58 -14.86 -11.03
C PRO A 181 3.77 -14.28 -11.81
N PHE A 182 5.01 -14.58 -11.40
CA PHE A 182 6.23 -14.06 -12.04
C PHE A 182 6.39 -14.51 -13.49
N GLY A 183 5.80 -15.67 -13.86
CA GLY A 183 5.75 -16.16 -15.23
C GLY A 183 4.79 -15.39 -16.16
N GLY A 184 4.12 -14.35 -15.66
CA GLY A 184 3.11 -13.60 -16.37
C GLY A 184 1.71 -14.24 -16.33
N ARG A 185 0.77 -13.67 -17.08
CA ARG A 185 -0.62 -14.12 -17.11
C ARG A 185 -0.73 -15.58 -17.57
N PRO A 186 -1.35 -16.49 -16.75
CA PRO A 186 -1.62 -17.86 -17.16
C PRO A 186 -2.60 -17.94 -18.34
N THR A 187 -2.50 -19.00 -19.12
CA THR A 187 -3.45 -19.30 -20.19
C THR A 187 -4.72 -19.97 -19.66
N GLY A 188 -5.83 -19.83 -20.36
CA GLY A 188 -7.14 -20.37 -19.96
C GLY A 188 -7.84 -19.47 -18.95
N ASN A 189 -9.11 -19.74 -18.73
CA ASN A 189 -10.02 -18.98 -17.84
C ASN A 189 -9.82 -17.45 -17.83
N GLU A 190 -10.04 -16.83 -18.97
CA GLU A 190 -9.86 -15.38 -19.14
C GLU A 190 -10.80 -14.53 -18.26
N ALA A 191 -11.88 -15.12 -17.76
CA ALA A 191 -12.76 -14.46 -16.81
C ALA A 191 -12.10 -14.22 -15.45
N PHE A 192 -11.16 -15.09 -15.04
CA PHE A 192 -10.37 -14.91 -13.82
C PHE A 192 -9.05 -14.20 -14.12
N TRP A 193 -8.26 -14.73 -15.09
CA TRP A 193 -6.99 -14.13 -15.51
C TRP A 193 -7.23 -12.94 -16.46
N ASN A 194 -7.77 -11.85 -15.91
CA ASN A 194 -8.36 -10.73 -16.64
C ASN A 194 -7.41 -9.53 -16.83
N ALA A 195 -6.14 -9.64 -16.37
CA ALA A 195 -5.12 -8.61 -16.56
C ALA A 195 -3.84 -9.19 -17.18
N SER A 196 -2.99 -8.34 -17.78
CA SER A 196 -1.71 -8.76 -18.36
C SER A 196 -0.73 -9.32 -17.33
N PHE A 197 -0.82 -8.90 -16.08
CA PHE A 197 -0.02 -9.37 -14.96
C PHE A 197 -0.60 -10.61 -14.24
N GLY A 198 -1.86 -11.00 -14.54
CA GLY A 198 -2.55 -12.10 -13.87
C GLY A 198 -4.04 -11.86 -13.68
N ALA A 199 -4.51 -11.80 -12.46
CA ALA A 199 -5.90 -11.54 -12.09
C ALA A 199 -6.04 -10.33 -11.18
N PHE A 200 -7.16 -9.63 -11.30
CA PHE A 200 -7.57 -8.60 -10.33
C PHE A 200 -9.08 -8.62 -10.10
N THR A 201 -9.48 -8.05 -8.95
CA THR A 201 -10.88 -7.74 -8.61
C THR A 201 -10.91 -6.43 -7.83
N THR A 202 -11.94 -5.62 -8.03
CA THR A 202 -12.02 -4.28 -7.44
C THR A 202 -12.66 -4.28 -6.05
N ILE A 203 -12.51 -3.18 -5.32
CA ILE A 203 -13.10 -2.98 -3.99
C ILE A 203 -14.63 -3.21 -3.98
N ASP A 204 -15.31 -2.92 -5.10
CA ASP A 204 -16.78 -3.06 -5.20
C ASP A 204 -17.23 -4.54 -5.11
N ASP A 205 -16.36 -5.47 -5.50
CA ASP A 205 -16.61 -6.92 -5.51
C ASP A 205 -16.08 -7.63 -4.24
N VAL A 206 -15.41 -6.90 -3.33
CA VAL A 206 -14.71 -7.47 -2.18
C VAL A 206 -15.11 -6.74 -0.88
N PRO A 207 -16.30 -6.99 -0.35
CA PRO A 207 -16.80 -6.28 0.83
C PRO A 207 -16.11 -6.67 2.15
N THR A 208 -15.47 -7.83 2.22
CA THR A 208 -14.85 -8.34 3.47
C THR A 208 -13.46 -8.95 3.25
N ALA A 209 -12.68 -9.07 4.33
CA ALA A 209 -11.40 -9.79 4.29
C ALA A 209 -11.57 -11.30 3.95
N ALA A 210 -12.72 -11.90 4.26
CA ALA A 210 -13.01 -13.26 3.87
C ALA A 210 -13.19 -13.40 2.35
N ASP A 211 -13.88 -12.43 1.70
CA ASP A 211 -14.03 -12.43 0.24
C ASP A 211 -12.68 -12.20 -0.44
N ALA A 212 -11.83 -11.33 0.12
CA ALA A 212 -10.46 -11.13 -0.35
C ALA A 212 -9.63 -12.43 -0.26
N LEU A 213 -9.73 -13.15 0.85
CA LEU A 213 -9.05 -14.45 1.03
C LEU A 213 -9.55 -15.48 0.00
N VAL A 214 -10.85 -15.52 -0.27
CA VAL A 214 -11.43 -16.41 -1.30
C VAL A 214 -10.82 -16.11 -2.67
N PHE A 215 -10.72 -14.84 -3.07
CA PHE A 215 -10.09 -14.44 -4.33
C PHE A 215 -8.63 -14.91 -4.41
N PHE A 216 -7.84 -14.69 -3.36
CA PHE A 216 -6.43 -15.11 -3.33
C PHE A 216 -6.27 -16.64 -3.38
N LEU A 217 -7.08 -17.38 -2.62
CA LEU A 217 -7.07 -18.87 -2.64
C LEU A 217 -7.49 -19.41 -4.00
N GLU A 218 -8.46 -18.79 -4.65
CA GLU A 218 -8.88 -19.18 -6.01
C GLU A 218 -7.73 -19.00 -7.00
N GLY A 219 -7.02 -17.86 -6.96
CA GLY A 219 -5.84 -17.64 -7.77
C GLY A 219 -4.75 -18.70 -7.53
N HIS A 220 -4.47 -19.00 -6.25
CA HIS A 220 -3.53 -20.05 -5.88
C HIS A 220 -3.92 -21.43 -6.43
N HIS A 221 -5.17 -21.84 -6.24
CA HIS A 221 -5.66 -23.14 -6.71
C HIS A 221 -5.62 -23.27 -8.24
N ARG A 222 -5.88 -22.17 -8.97
CA ARG A 222 -5.83 -22.17 -10.43
C ARG A 222 -4.40 -22.27 -10.95
N LEU A 223 -3.41 -21.72 -10.25
CA LEU A 223 -1.98 -21.88 -10.59
C LEU A 223 -1.48 -23.30 -10.32
N ALA A 224 -2.02 -23.99 -9.31
CA ALA A 224 -1.66 -25.36 -8.98
C ALA A 224 -2.29 -26.42 -9.92
N ARG A 225 -3.25 -26.02 -10.76
CA ARG A 225 -3.93 -26.91 -11.73
C ARG A 225 -3.64 -26.41 -13.13
N PRO A 226 -2.59 -26.92 -13.80
CA PRO A 226 -2.25 -26.56 -15.17
C PRO A 226 -3.32 -26.99 -16.20
#